data_ed787f5052160683460f025e04ba4726
#
_entry.id   ed787f5052160683460f025e04ba4726
#
_cell.length_a   1.000
_cell.length_b   1.000
_cell.length_c   1.000
_cell.angle_alpha   90.00
_cell.angle_beta   90.00
_cell.angle_gamma   90.00
#
_symmetry.space_group_name_H-M   'P 1'
#
loop_
_entity.id
_entity.type
_entity.pdbx_description
1 polymer ?
#
loop_
_entity_poly.entity_id
_entity_poly.type
_entity_poly.pdbx_seq_one_letter_code
_entity_poly.pdbx_strand_id
1 'polypeptide(L)'
;MKVAAGIEDPQPLFDPSRPPFGHALFTDAVISAIEGGRVAHGWLLTGPQGVGKSAMACMAAAWMLRETEGQTSFVETTGMVVDPDDPGSNLVCKGHHPDLLVIRPEIKDNKSGQIKLDQIRKLVGFLGHKPGRGGWRVAIIDSMDQVNRNGANALLKLLEEPPEHTLLFLIASRPGRLPPTVRSRCRVVRIPALDGENCKTIVANAMPEESEGRISDLARLSEGAPGRALSLAASQSDDLYRTACALLTEPRLDEGALAALCE
;
A
#
# COMPACT_ATOMS: atom_id res chain seq x y z
N MET A 1 5.86 -5.51 -28.11
CA MET A 1 4.87 -4.62 -27.46
C MET A 1 5.66 -3.80 -26.44
N LYS A 2 5.80 -2.47 -26.61
CA LYS A 2 6.70 -1.65 -25.83
C LYS A 2 6.09 -1.39 -24.44
N VAL A 3 6.73 -1.93 -23.41
CA VAL A 3 6.56 -1.53 -22.02
C VAL A 3 6.88 -0.03 -21.94
N ALA A 4 5.99 0.74 -21.33
CA ALA A 4 6.16 2.18 -21.21
C ALA A 4 7.47 2.50 -20.51
N ALA A 5 8.37 3.14 -21.22
CA ALA A 5 9.69 3.58 -20.74
C ALA A 5 9.53 4.50 -19.51
N GLY A 6 10.20 4.14 -18.42
CA GLY A 6 10.28 4.97 -17.20
C GLY A 6 10.03 4.21 -15.89
N ILE A 7 10.05 2.88 -15.91
CA ILE A 7 10.00 2.07 -14.69
C ILE A 7 11.38 1.41 -14.59
N GLU A 8 12.24 1.93 -13.71
CA GLU A 8 13.31 1.15 -13.11
C GLU A 8 12.70 -0.15 -12.61
N ASP A 9 13.43 -1.25 -12.71
CA ASP A 9 13.01 -2.63 -12.42
C ASP A 9 12.00 -2.66 -11.25
N PRO A 10 10.74 -2.98 -11.49
CA PRO A 10 9.71 -2.77 -10.48
C PRO A 10 10.02 -3.65 -9.28
N GLN A 11 10.33 -3.03 -8.15
CA GLN A 11 10.43 -3.76 -6.90
C GLN A 11 9.13 -4.55 -6.68
N PRO A 12 9.21 -5.78 -6.15
CA PRO A 12 8.03 -6.58 -5.88
C PRO A 12 6.98 -5.75 -5.14
N LEU A 13 5.73 -5.80 -5.61
CA LEU A 13 4.66 -5.00 -5.01
C LEU A 13 4.34 -5.46 -3.60
N PHE A 14 4.43 -6.76 -3.36
CA PHE A 14 4.37 -7.40 -2.04
C PHE A 14 4.90 -8.84 -2.14
N ASP A 15 5.24 -9.43 -1.00
CA ASP A 15 5.67 -10.82 -0.86
C ASP A 15 4.45 -11.68 -0.48
N PRO A 16 4.00 -12.60 -1.35
CA PRO A 16 2.85 -13.44 -1.05
C PRO A 16 3.11 -14.46 0.06
N SER A 17 4.38 -14.80 0.33
CA SER A 17 4.76 -15.66 1.46
C SER A 17 4.62 -14.93 2.82
N ARG A 18 4.49 -13.60 2.78
CA ARG A 18 4.34 -12.72 3.96
C ARG A 18 3.13 -11.81 3.76
N PRO A 19 1.90 -12.37 3.75
CA PRO A 19 0.71 -11.58 3.50
C PRO A 19 0.53 -10.48 4.55
N PRO A 20 -0.09 -9.36 4.19
CA PRO A 20 -0.41 -8.30 5.14
C PRO A 20 -1.24 -8.87 6.31
N PHE A 21 -0.81 -8.56 7.51
CA PHE A 21 -1.34 -9.13 8.74
C PHE A 21 -2.29 -8.15 9.45
N GLY A 22 -3.31 -8.69 10.15
CA GLY A 22 -4.13 -7.89 11.06
C GLY A 22 -5.26 -7.07 10.43
N HIS A 23 -5.63 -7.30 9.16
CA HIS A 23 -6.61 -6.48 8.45
C HIS A 23 -7.81 -7.28 7.89
N ALA A 24 -8.32 -8.22 8.66
CA ALA A 24 -9.45 -9.08 8.27
C ALA A 24 -10.66 -8.27 7.76
N LEU A 25 -10.97 -7.13 8.38
CA LEU A 25 -12.09 -6.26 7.95
C LEU A 25 -12.00 -5.83 6.47
N PHE A 26 -10.80 -5.62 5.94
CA PHE A 26 -10.63 -5.27 4.53
C PHE A 26 -10.84 -6.50 3.64
N THR A 27 -10.20 -7.61 3.95
CA THR A 27 -10.29 -8.84 3.16
C THR A 27 -11.72 -9.35 3.10
N ASP A 28 -12.42 -9.38 4.24
CA ASP A 28 -13.82 -9.79 4.34
C ASP A 28 -14.74 -8.85 3.55
N ALA A 29 -14.47 -7.54 3.59
CA ALA A 29 -15.24 -6.56 2.84
C ALA A 29 -15.09 -6.73 1.32
N VAL A 30 -13.87 -7.07 0.83
CA VAL A 30 -13.61 -7.32 -0.59
C VAL A 30 -14.22 -8.65 -1.04
N ILE A 31 -13.99 -9.74 -0.30
CA ILE A 31 -14.54 -11.06 -0.59
C ILE A 31 -16.06 -11.00 -0.65
N SER A 32 -16.72 -10.47 0.40
CA SER A 32 -18.19 -10.37 0.47
C SER A 32 -18.76 -9.53 -0.68
N ALA A 33 -18.07 -8.49 -1.13
CA ALA A 33 -18.52 -7.67 -2.25
C ALA A 33 -18.49 -8.46 -3.57
N ILE A 34 -17.45 -9.27 -3.78
CA ILE A 34 -17.26 -10.07 -4.99
C ILE A 34 -18.25 -11.24 -5.02
N GLU A 35 -18.36 -11.99 -3.94
CA GLU A 35 -19.31 -13.10 -3.81
C GLU A 35 -20.77 -12.64 -3.93
N GLY A 36 -21.07 -11.47 -3.38
CA GLY A 36 -22.41 -10.85 -3.47
C GLY A 36 -22.73 -10.25 -4.84
N GLY A 37 -21.82 -10.31 -5.83
CA GLY A 37 -22.01 -9.75 -7.17
C GLY A 37 -22.17 -8.23 -7.22
N ARG A 38 -21.88 -7.53 -6.12
CA ARG A 38 -22.02 -6.07 -5.98
C ARG A 38 -20.67 -5.43 -5.64
N VAL A 39 -19.72 -5.56 -6.56
CA VAL A 39 -18.39 -4.97 -6.38
C VAL A 39 -18.47 -3.46 -6.58
N ALA A 40 -18.15 -2.69 -5.52
CA ALA A 40 -17.93 -1.26 -5.71
C ALA A 40 -16.70 -1.07 -6.61
N HIS A 41 -16.82 -0.22 -7.63
CA HIS A 41 -15.71 0.01 -8.58
C HIS A 41 -14.56 0.80 -7.94
N GLY A 42 -14.87 1.75 -7.06
CA GLY A 42 -13.88 2.56 -6.35
C GLY A 42 -13.81 2.20 -4.87
N TRP A 43 -12.60 1.85 -4.40
CA TRP A 43 -12.30 1.58 -2.99
C TRP A 43 -11.28 2.59 -2.49
N LEU A 44 -11.60 3.27 -1.40
CA LEU A 44 -10.71 4.22 -0.76
C LEU A 44 -10.17 3.64 0.55
N LEU A 45 -8.92 3.19 0.52
CA LEU A 45 -8.22 2.69 1.71
C LEU A 45 -7.60 3.86 2.46
N THR A 46 -8.04 4.06 3.70
CA THR A 46 -7.58 5.15 4.56
C THR A 46 -6.91 4.62 5.82
N GLY A 47 -5.96 5.36 6.38
CA GLY A 47 -5.27 4.96 7.61
C GLY A 47 -3.86 5.52 7.69
N PRO A 48 -3.12 5.28 8.78
CA PRO A 48 -1.77 5.80 8.97
C PRO A 48 -0.83 5.44 7.81
N GLN A 49 0.16 6.30 7.55
CA GLN A 49 1.20 5.97 6.58
C GLN A 49 2.05 4.80 7.11
N GLY A 50 2.39 3.86 6.23
CA GLY A 50 3.19 2.68 6.60
C GLY A 50 2.41 1.53 7.24
N VAL A 51 1.08 1.61 7.38
CA VAL A 51 0.26 0.54 7.99
C VAL A 51 0.02 -0.66 7.07
N GLY A 52 0.45 -0.60 5.80
CA GLY A 52 0.30 -1.71 4.85
C GLY A 52 -0.81 -1.55 3.82
N LYS A 53 -1.42 -0.37 3.65
CA LYS A 53 -2.52 -0.13 2.68
C LYS A 53 -2.18 -0.54 1.24
N SER A 54 -0.95 -0.26 0.80
CA SER A 54 -0.48 -0.62 -0.54
C SER A 54 -0.39 -2.13 -0.71
N ALA A 55 0.20 -2.83 0.27
CA ALA A 55 0.29 -4.29 0.27
C ALA A 55 -1.11 -4.94 0.26
N MET A 56 -2.06 -4.39 1.03
CA MET A 56 -3.46 -4.86 1.04
C MET A 56 -4.12 -4.71 -0.33
N ALA A 57 -3.95 -3.55 -0.99
CA ALA A 57 -4.49 -3.32 -2.33
C ALA A 57 -3.85 -4.27 -3.36
N CYS A 58 -2.53 -4.50 -3.27
CA CYS A 58 -1.82 -5.44 -4.16
C CYS A 58 -2.25 -6.89 -3.92
N MET A 59 -2.45 -7.30 -2.66
CA MET A 59 -2.96 -8.62 -2.32
C MET A 59 -4.37 -8.83 -2.90
N ALA A 60 -5.26 -7.86 -2.76
CA ALA A 60 -6.59 -7.92 -3.35
C ALA A 60 -6.52 -7.99 -4.89
N ALA A 61 -5.60 -7.23 -5.52
CA ALA A 61 -5.37 -7.32 -6.96
C ALA A 61 -4.87 -8.70 -7.39
N ALA A 62 -3.92 -9.30 -6.65
CA ALA A 62 -3.41 -10.64 -6.93
C ALA A 62 -4.51 -11.70 -6.82
N TRP A 63 -5.34 -11.61 -5.79
CA TRP A 63 -6.47 -12.52 -5.62
C TRP A 63 -7.53 -12.37 -6.73
N MET A 64 -7.78 -11.14 -7.21
CA MET A 64 -8.71 -10.85 -8.30
C MET A 64 -8.22 -11.29 -9.67
N LEU A 65 -6.91 -11.21 -9.91
CA LEU A 65 -6.26 -11.45 -11.20
C LEU A 65 -5.62 -12.85 -11.30
N ARG A 66 -5.93 -13.74 -10.36
CA ARG A 66 -5.50 -15.14 -10.41
C ARG A 66 -6.06 -15.86 -11.63
N GLU A 67 -5.31 -16.83 -12.14
CA GLU A 67 -5.71 -17.63 -13.32
C GLU A 67 -6.42 -18.94 -12.94
N THR A 68 -6.20 -19.44 -11.74
CA THR A 68 -6.78 -20.70 -11.27
C THR A 68 -8.25 -20.51 -10.87
N GLU A 69 -9.16 -20.78 -11.79
CA GLU A 69 -10.59 -20.89 -11.47
C GLU A 69 -10.82 -22.19 -10.67
N GLY A 70 -11.37 -22.06 -9.46
CA GLY A 70 -11.98 -23.17 -8.73
C GLY A 70 -11.26 -23.72 -7.52
N GLN A 71 -10.04 -23.32 -7.20
CA GLN A 71 -9.47 -23.58 -5.89
C GLN A 71 -9.64 -22.34 -4.98
N THR A 72 -10.88 -22.01 -4.68
CA THR A 72 -11.18 -21.36 -3.41
C THR A 72 -10.94 -22.40 -2.32
N SER A 73 -9.69 -22.74 -2.08
CA SER A 73 -9.30 -23.26 -0.79
C SER A 73 -9.48 -22.09 0.17
N PHE A 74 -10.75 -21.86 0.54
CA PHE A 74 -11.06 -21.15 1.76
C PHE A 74 -10.41 -21.96 2.86
N VAL A 75 -9.23 -21.57 3.26
CA VAL A 75 -8.77 -21.92 4.59
C VAL A 75 -9.74 -21.21 5.51
N GLU A 76 -10.58 -21.97 6.16
CA GLU A 76 -11.75 -21.58 6.96
C GLU A 76 -11.45 -20.57 8.08
N THR A 77 -10.29 -20.00 8.17
CA THR A 77 -9.88 -19.23 9.36
C THR A 77 -9.29 -17.85 9.11
N THR A 78 -8.84 -17.44 7.92
CA THR A 78 -8.20 -16.11 7.82
C THR A 78 -8.16 -15.51 6.42
N GLY A 79 -9.28 -15.02 5.91
CA GLY A 79 -9.21 -13.97 4.90
C GLY A 79 -8.66 -14.40 3.52
N MET A 80 -8.25 -13.41 2.76
CA MET A 80 -7.80 -13.52 1.37
C MET A 80 -6.40 -14.17 1.30
N VAL A 81 -6.31 -15.36 0.71
CA VAL A 81 -5.04 -16.07 0.48
C VAL A 81 -4.63 -15.90 -0.97
N VAL A 82 -3.39 -15.53 -1.20
CA VAL A 82 -2.76 -15.43 -2.52
C VAL A 82 -1.83 -16.62 -2.68
N ASP A 83 -2.09 -17.46 -3.69
CA ASP A 83 -1.21 -18.56 -4.05
C ASP A 83 0.00 -18.00 -4.81
N PRO A 84 1.23 -18.16 -4.29
CA PRO A 84 2.43 -17.70 -4.97
C PRO A 84 2.75 -18.47 -6.25
N ASP A 85 2.23 -19.70 -6.40
CA ASP A 85 2.43 -20.55 -7.56
C ASP A 85 1.41 -20.28 -8.67
N ASP A 86 0.32 -19.54 -8.38
CA ASP A 86 -0.62 -19.09 -9.41
C ASP A 86 0.04 -18.08 -10.36
N PRO A 87 0.01 -18.31 -11.69
CA PRO A 87 0.71 -17.45 -12.65
C PRO A 87 0.22 -16.01 -12.64
N GLY A 88 -1.10 -15.77 -12.49
CA GLY A 88 -1.68 -14.43 -12.45
C GLY A 88 -1.26 -13.68 -11.19
N SER A 89 -1.39 -14.33 -10.03
CA SER A 89 -0.96 -13.78 -8.73
C SER A 89 0.53 -13.46 -8.73
N ASN A 90 1.37 -14.35 -9.26
CA ASN A 90 2.83 -14.16 -9.37
C ASN A 90 3.18 -12.92 -10.23
N LEU A 91 2.50 -12.75 -11.36
CA LEU A 91 2.68 -11.57 -12.21
C LEU A 91 2.28 -10.27 -11.48
N VAL A 92 1.21 -10.30 -10.68
CA VAL A 92 0.82 -9.16 -9.83
C VAL A 92 1.89 -8.86 -8.79
N CYS A 93 2.37 -9.87 -8.06
CA CYS A 93 3.43 -9.70 -7.06
C CYS A 93 4.68 -9.04 -7.64
N LYS A 94 5.05 -9.40 -8.86
CA LYS A 94 6.18 -8.82 -9.61
C LYS A 94 5.86 -7.48 -10.29
N GLY A 95 4.62 -7.01 -10.25
CA GLY A 95 4.21 -5.77 -10.90
C GLY A 95 4.09 -5.86 -12.43
N HIS A 96 4.02 -7.06 -13.00
CA HIS A 96 4.04 -7.30 -14.45
C HIS A 96 2.72 -7.80 -15.03
N HIS A 97 1.64 -7.87 -14.24
CA HIS A 97 0.36 -8.35 -14.76
C HIS A 97 -0.23 -7.36 -15.79
N PRO A 98 -0.64 -7.80 -17.01
CA PRO A 98 -1.11 -6.92 -18.07
C PRO A 98 -2.39 -6.16 -17.73
N ASP A 99 -3.22 -6.71 -16.84
CA ASP A 99 -4.47 -6.11 -16.37
C ASP A 99 -4.34 -5.44 -14.99
N LEU A 100 -3.09 -5.16 -14.53
CA LEU A 100 -2.79 -4.35 -13.36
C LEU A 100 -2.06 -3.09 -13.75
N LEU A 101 -2.49 -1.94 -13.21
CA LEU A 101 -1.75 -0.68 -13.28
C LEU A 101 -1.58 -0.07 -11.89
N VAL A 102 -0.35 0.10 -11.46
CA VAL A 102 -0.03 0.79 -10.20
C VAL A 102 0.58 2.15 -10.53
N ILE A 103 -0.02 3.20 -9.98
CA ILE A 103 0.49 4.56 -10.08
C ILE A 103 1.06 4.97 -8.74
N ARG A 104 2.32 5.39 -8.77
CA ARG A 104 3.04 5.96 -7.63
C ARG A 104 3.62 7.33 -8.02
N PRO A 105 3.87 8.21 -7.03
CA PRO A 105 4.58 9.46 -7.30
C PRO A 105 6.00 9.18 -7.76
N GLU A 106 6.49 9.97 -8.72
CA GLU A 106 7.89 9.94 -9.08
C GLU A 106 8.72 10.53 -7.93
N ILE A 107 9.68 9.78 -7.44
CA ILE A 107 10.65 10.26 -6.45
C ILE A 107 11.77 10.97 -7.23
N LYS A 108 11.95 12.27 -7.00
CA LYS A 108 13.09 13.04 -7.51
C LYS A 108 13.85 13.67 -6.35
N ASP A 109 15.15 13.52 -6.35
CA ASP A 109 16.04 14.15 -5.35
C ASP A 109 15.62 13.90 -3.89
N ASN A 110 15.28 12.65 -3.56
CA ASN A 110 14.76 12.23 -2.24
C ASN A 110 13.51 13.00 -1.75
N LYS A 111 12.82 13.72 -2.65
CA LYS A 111 11.56 14.39 -2.34
C LYS A 111 10.40 13.62 -2.96
N SER A 112 9.36 13.39 -2.15
CA SER A 112 8.11 12.81 -2.62
C SER A 112 7.51 13.70 -3.70
N GLY A 113 7.40 13.17 -4.91
CA GLY A 113 6.83 13.87 -6.05
C GLY A 113 5.29 13.92 -6.01
N GLN A 114 4.72 14.59 -6.99
CA GLN A 114 3.29 14.58 -7.23
C GLN A 114 2.93 13.58 -8.32
N ILE A 115 1.77 12.95 -8.20
CA ILE A 115 1.18 12.20 -9.29
C ILE A 115 0.63 13.18 -10.33
N LYS A 116 1.19 13.12 -11.53
CA LYS A 116 0.87 14.05 -12.61
C LYS A 116 -0.46 13.69 -13.28
N LEU A 117 -1.11 14.69 -13.87
CA LEU A 117 -2.36 14.51 -14.63
C LEU A 117 -2.23 13.45 -15.74
N ASP A 118 -1.07 13.39 -16.42
CA ASP A 118 -0.86 12.43 -17.52
C ASP A 118 -0.79 10.97 -17.03
N GLN A 119 -0.32 10.74 -15.79
CA GLN A 119 -0.39 9.41 -15.17
C GLN A 119 -1.86 9.01 -14.92
N ILE A 120 -2.69 9.95 -14.46
CA ILE A 120 -4.12 9.71 -14.27
C ILE A 120 -4.83 9.48 -15.61
N ARG A 121 -4.48 10.23 -16.66
CA ARG A 121 -5.04 10.00 -18.01
C ARG A 121 -4.68 8.62 -18.56
N LYS A 122 -3.43 8.16 -18.34
CA LYS A 122 -3.01 6.80 -18.69
C LYS A 122 -3.85 5.74 -17.97
N LEU A 123 -4.15 5.96 -16.68
CA LEU A 123 -5.01 5.07 -15.89
C LEU A 123 -6.43 5.03 -16.45
N VAL A 124 -7.03 6.19 -16.76
CA VAL A 124 -8.36 6.25 -17.35
C VAL A 124 -8.41 5.50 -18.68
N GLY A 125 -7.39 5.71 -19.54
CA GLY A 125 -7.25 4.96 -20.80
C GLY A 125 -7.09 3.46 -20.56
N PHE A 126 -6.26 3.06 -19.60
CA PHE A 126 -6.05 1.66 -19.24
C PHE A 126 -7.35 0.98 -18.82
N LEU A 127 -8.12 1.56 -17.91
CA LEU A 127 -9.40 0.99 -17.44
C LEU A 127 -10.50 1.03 -18.51
N GLY A 128 -10.41 1.92 -19.50
CA GLY A 128 -11.35 1.98 -20.62
C GLY A 128 -11.24 0.84 -21.65
N HIS A 129 -10.19 0.01 -21.58
CA HIS A 129 -10.05 -1.15 -22.46
C HIS A 129 -10.57 -2.43 -21.78
N LYS A 130 -11.00 -3.40 -22.57
CA LYS A 130 -11.39 -4.72 -22.06
C LYS A 130 -10.20 -5.44 -21.42
N PRO A 131 -10.41 -6.28 -20.37
CA PRO A 131 -9.36 -7.11 -19.79
C PRO A 131 -8.70 -7.99 -20.86
N GLY A 132 -7.37 -8.08 -20.81
CA GLY A 132 -6.61 -8.89 -21.78
C GLY A 132 -6.79 -10.39 -21.60
N ARG A 133 -7.08 -10.83 -20.38
CA ARG A 133 -7.28 -12.23 -20.00
C ARG A 133 -8.72 -12.59 -19.63
N GLY A 134 -9.68 -11.75 -19.97
CA GLY A 134 -11.11 -12.04 -19.82
C GLY A 134 -11.71 -11.86 -18.42
N GLY A 135 -10.90 -11.47 -17.43
CA GLY A 135 -11.33 -11.27 -16.04
C GLY A 135 -11.57 -9.79 -15.70
N TRP A 136 -10.86 -9.31 -14.71
CA TRP A 136 -10.92 -7.94 -14.20
C TRP A 136 -9.73 -7.11 -14.65
N ARG A 137 -9.89 -5.79 -14.67
CA ARG A 137 -8.80 -4.82 -14.68
C ARG A 137 -8.73 -4.12 -13.34
N VAL A 138 -7.54 -4.06 -12.77
CA VAL A 138 -7.31 -3.45 -11.47
C VAL A 138 -6.33 -2.30 -11.61
N ALA A 139 -6.68 -1.17 -11.01
CA ALA A 139 -5.76 -0.04 -10.90
C ALA A 139 -5.59 0.37 -9.44
N ILE A 140 -4.36 0.76 -9.08
CA ILE A 140 -4.01 1.21 -7.72
C ILE A 140 -3.36 2.59 -7.83
N ILE A 141 -3.86 3.57 -7.09
CA ILE A 141 -3.22 4.88 -6.92
C ILE A 141 -2.65 4.97 -5.50
N ASP A 142 -1.33 4.94 -5.40
CA ASP A 142 -0.58 5.00 -4.15
C ASP A 142 0.45 6.16 -4.20
N SER A 143 0.14 7.34 -3.68
CA SER A 143 -0.95 7.74 -2.78
C SER A 143 -1.81 8.83 -3.42
N MET A 144 -3.11 8.76 -3.16
CA MET A 144 -4.08 9.75 -3.62
C MET A 144 -3.85 11.15 -2.99
N ASP A 145 -3.18 11.21 -1.83
CA ASP A 145 -2.78 12.44 -1.16
C ASP A 145 -1.84 13.32 -2.01
N GLN A 146 -1.20 12.72 -3.01
CA GLN A 146 -0.22 13.36 -3.89
C GLN A 146 -0.78 13.65 -5.29
N VAL A 147 -2.05 13.34 -5.52
CA VAL A 147 -2.76 13.72 -6.73
C VAL A 147 -3.24 15.16 -6.61
N ASN A 148 -2.89 15.99 -7.59
CA ASN A 148 -3.36 17.37 -7.61
C ASN A 148 -4.86 17.45 -7.97
N ARG A 149 -5.47 18.62 -7.77
CA ARG A 149 -6.91 18.84 -7.99
C ARG A 149 -7.35 18.47 -9.41
N ASN A 150 -6.55 18.76 -10.42
CA ASN A 150 -6.88 18.45 -11.82
C ASN A 150 -6.88 16.93 -12.07
N GLY A 151 -5.90 16.21 -11.50
CA GLY A 151 -5.85 14.75 -11.52
C GLY A 151 -7.06 14.13 -10.81
N ALA A 152 -7.39 14.63 -9.62
CA ALA A 152 -8.56 14.16 -8.87
C ALA A 152 -9.87 14.37 -9.66
N ASN A 153 -10.03 15.51 -10.34
CA ASN A 153 -11.19 15.79 -11.19
C ASN A 153 -11.24 14.85 -12.41
N ALA A 154 -10.10 14.48 -13.00
CA ALA A 154 -10.06 13.54 -14.12
C ALA A 154 -10.53 12.13 -13.74
N LEU A 155 -10.46 11.75 -12.45
CA LEU A 155 -10.98 10.47 -11.95
C LEU A 155 -12.49 10.47 -11.74
N LEU A 156 -13.13 11.63 -11.60
CA LEU A 156 -14.55 11.69 -11.25
C LEU A 156 -15.42 10.99 -12.29
N LYS A 157 -15.16 11.20 -13.59
CA LYS A 157 -15.91 10.53 -14.64
C LYS A 157 -15.81 9.01 -14.55
N LEU A 158 -14.61 8.49 -14.26
CA LEU A 158 -14.37 7.06 -14.10
C LEU A 158 -15.10 6.50 -12.87
N LEU A 159 -15.19 7.27 -11.78
CA LEU A 159 -15.90 6.87 -10.57
C LEU A 159 -17.42 6.96 -10.69
N GLU A 160 -17.93 7.84 -11.57
CA GLU A 160 -19.36 8.00 -11.86
C GLU A 160 -19.89 6.95 -12.84
N GLU A 161 -19.13 6.70 -13.90
CA GLU A 161 -19.46 5.77 -14.97
C GLU A 161 -18.32 4.77 -15.18
N PRO A 162 -18.10 3.86 -14.23
CA PRO A 162 -16.99 2.91 -14.30
C PRO A 162 -17.23 1.89 -15.43
N PRO A 163 -16.19 1.54 -16.20
CA PRO A 163 -16.27 0.46 -17.15
C PRO A 163 -16.54 -0.88 -16.44
N GLU A 164 -17.20 -1.80 -17.13
CA GLU A 164 -17.44 -3.14 -16.62
C GLU A 164 -16.13 -3.86 -16.28
N HIS A 165 -16.16 -4.73 -15.28
CA HIS A 165 -15.01 -5.53 -14.86
C HIS A 165 -13.75 -4.71 -14.50
N THR A 166 -13.96 -3.52 -13.93
CA THR A 166 -12.86 -2.68 -13.45
C THR A 166 -12.92 -2.45 -11.95
N LEU A 167 -11.76 -2.38 -11.32
CA LEU A 167 -11.61 -2.11 -9.90
C LEU A 167 -10.51 -1.07 -9.69
N LEU A 168 -10.82 -0.04 -8.91
CA LEU A 168 -9.90 1.05 -8.59
C LEU A 168 -9.68 1.15 -7.09
N PHE A 169 -8.45 0.90 -6.65
CA PHE A 169 -8.00 1.15 -5.28
C PHE A 169 -7.33 2.52 -5.19
N LEU A 170 -7.85 3.38 -4.33
CA LEU A 170 -7.30 4.66 -3.97
C LEU A 170 -6.73 4.58 -2.55
N ILE A 171 -5.46 4.90 -2.37
CA ILE A 171 -4.80 4.84 -1.08
C ILE A 171 -4.60 6.26 -0.56
N ALA A 172 -5.04 6.54 0.66
CA ALA A 172 -4.87 7.84 1.29
C ALA A 172 -4.48 7.73 2.76
N SER A 173 -3.48 8.49 3.17
CA SER A 173 -3.12 8.63 4.58
C SER A 173 -3.80 9.83 5.23
N ARG A 174 -4.20 10.81 4.43
CA ARG A 174 -4.87 12.05 4.87
C ARG A 174 -6.18 12.26 4.10
N PRO A 175 -7.22 11.45 4.36
CA PRO A 175 -8.46 11.47 3.57
C PRO A 175 -9.17 12.83 3.59
N GLY A 176 -8.90 13.68 4.59
CA GLY A 176 -9.44 15.05 4.63
C GLY A 176 -8.89 15.97 3.54
N ARG A 177 -7.77 15.64 2.90
CA ARG A 177 -7.22 16.39 1.77
C ARG A 177 -7.86 16.03 0.42
N LEU A 178 -8.56 14.90 0.35
CA LEU A 178 -9.24 14.50 -0.88
C LEU A 178 -10.53 15.29 -1.08
N PRO A 179 -10.86 15.64 -2.33
CA PRO A 179 -12.15 16.26 -2.64
C PRO A 179 -13.31 15.39 -2.12
N PRO A 180 -14.33 16.00 -1.49
CA PRO A 180 -15.52 15.27 -1.05
C PRO A 180 -16.20 14.48 -2.18
N THR A 181 -16.12 15.00 -3.41
CA THR A 181 -16.65 14.38 -4.63
C THR A 181 -16.01 13.03 -4.96
N VAL A 182 -14.72 12.83 -4.68
CA VAL A 182 -14.04 11.55 -4.83
C VAL A 182 -14.47 10.61 -3.70
N ARG A 183 -14.47 11.10 -2.45
CA ARG A 183 -14.80 10.27 -1.29
C ARG A 183 -16.23 9.72 -1.31
N SER A 184 -17.19 10.53 -1.80
CA SER A 184 -18.60 10.13 -1.87
C SER A 184 -18.90 9.02 -2.90
N ARG A 185 -17.98 8.78 -3.83
CA ARG A 185 -18.11 7.78 -4.91
C ARG A 185 -17.30 6.52 -4.67
N CYS A 186 -16.59 6.46 -3.54
CA CYS A 186 -15.78 5.31 -3.18
C CYS A 186 -16.33 4.60 -1.93
N ARG A 187 -16.23 3.30 -1.91
CA ARG A 187 -16.39 2.54 -0.68
C ARG A 187 -15.16 2.78 0.20
N VAL A 188 -15.36 3.48 1.30
CA VAL A 188 -14.27 3.82 2.22
C VAL A 188 -14.02 2.66 3.17
N VAL A 189 -12.77 2.21 3.23
CA VAL A 189 -12.31 1.21 4.21
C VAL A 189 -11.18 1.82 5.03
N ARG A 190 -11.37 1.80 6.34
CA ARG A 190 -10.36 2.29 7.27
C ARG A 190 -9.46 1.13 7.69
N ILE A 191 -8.17 1.30 7.46
CA ILE A 191 -7.10 0.40 7.90
C ILE A 191 -6.49 1.03 9.16
N PRO A 192 -6.79 0.50 10.35
CA PRO A 192 -6.27 1.04 11.60
C PRO A 192 -4.77 0.75 11.76
N ALA A 193 -4.13 1.44 12.69
CA ALA A 193 -2.81 1.03 13.18
C ALA A 193 -2.91 -0.37 13.79
N LEU A 194 -1.86 -1.15 13.65
CA LEU A 194 -1.73 -2.46 14.29
C LEU A 194 -1.45 -2.29 15.78
N ASP A 195 -1.82 -3.28 16.56
CA ASP A 195 -1.34 -3.36 17.94
C ASP A 195 0.17 -3.60 18.00
N GLY A 196 0.77 -3.37 19.16
CA GLY A 196 2.22 -3.41 19.34
C GLY A 196 2.84 -4.77 19.03
N GLU A 197 2.17 -5.86 19.41
CA GLU A 197 2.67 -7.22 19.21
C GLU A 197 2.65 -7.61 17.73
N ASN A 198 1.55 -7.33 17.04
CA ASN A 198 1.43 -7.56 15.61
C ASN A 198 2.44 -6.71 14.82
N CYS A 199 2.63 -5.45 15.22
CA CYS A 199 3.63 -4.57 14.60
C CYS A 199 5.04 -5.12 14.82
N LYS A 200 5.39 -5.52 16.06
CA LYS A 200 6.68 -6.14 16.40
C LYS A 200 6.94 -7.41 15.59
N THR A 201 5.95 -8.27 15.45
CA THR A 201 6.04 -9.51 14.66
C THR A 201 6.37 -9.22 13.19
N ILE A 202 5.70 -8.25 12.58
CA ILE A 202 5.96 -7.88 11.18
C ILE A 202 7.37 -7.30 11.01
N VAL A 203 7.80 -6.43 11.94
CA VAL A 203 9.14 -5.83 11.90
C VAL A 203 10.21 -6.91 12.08
N ALA A 204 10.04 -7.84 13.03
CA ALA A 204 10.95 -8.97 13.25
C ALA A 204 11.07 -9.86 12.01
N ASN A 205 9.96 -10.19 11.37
CA ASN A 205 9.97 -10.98 10.13
C ASN A 205 10.67 -10.27 8.96
N ALA A 206 10.58 -8.94 8.91
CA ALA A 206 11.24 -8.14 7.87
C ALA A 206 12.74 -7.94 8.13
N MET A 207 13.17 -8.03 9.39
CA MET A 207 14.55 -7.76 9.84
C MET A 207 15.06 -8.90 10.75
N PRO A 208 15.20 -10.13 10.23
CA PRO A 208 15.49 -11.33 11.05
C PRO A 208 16.87 -11.29 11.73
N GLU A 209 17.82 -10.52 11.18
CA GLU A 209 19.18 -10.40 11.71
C GLU A 209 19.31 -9.32 12.80
N GLU A 210 18.23 -8.56 13.05
CA GLU A 210 18.27 -7.46 14.01
C GLU A 210 18.03 -7.94 15.46
N SER A 211 18.58 -7.18 16.40
CA SER A 211 18.41 -7.45 17.84
C SER A 211 16.95 -7.23 18.27
N GLU A 212 16.48 -8.04 19.23
CA GLU A 212 15.12 -7.92 19.76
C GLU A 212 14.85 -6.55 20.39
N GLY A 213 15.86 -5.95 21.02
CA GLY A 213 15.76 -4.61 21.59
C GLY A 213 15.47 -3.55 20.52
N ARG A 214 16.22 -3.57 19.39
CA ARG A 214 16.02 -2.64 18.28
C ARG A 214 14.66 -2.83 17.61
N ILE A 215 14.25 -4.08 17.38
CA ILE A 215 12.92 -4.42 16.86
C ILE A 215 11.81 -3.85 17.75
N SER A 216 11.93 -4.01 19.08
CA SER A 216 10.95 -3.49 20.04
C SER A 216 10.87 -1.96 20.02
N ASP A 217 12.01 -1.28 19.94
CA ASP A 217 12.06 0.18 19.84
C ASP A 217 11.43 0.69 18.53
N LEU A 218 11.79 0.08 17.40
CA LEU A 218 11.24 0.41 16.09
C LEU A 218 9.71 0.20 16.05
N ALA A 219 9.22 -0.91 16.59
CA ALA A 219 7.79 -1.20 16.67
C ALA A 219 7.07 -0.15 17.52
N ARG A 220 7.62 0.25 18.66
CA ARG A 220 7.09 1.28 19.54
C ARG A 220 7.06 2.65 18.86
N LEU A 221 8.16 3.06 18.22
CA LEU A 221 8.27 4.35 17.53
C LEU A 221 7.37 4.46 16.29
N SER A 222 7.01 3.34 15.70
CA SER A 222 6.16 3.29 14.51
C SER A 222 4.67 3.48 14.80
N GLU A 223 4.24 3.42 16.07
CA GLU A 223 2.84 3.59 16.48
C GLU A 223 1.89 2.64 15.72
N GLY A 224 2.28 1.37 15.54
CA GLY A 224 1.49 0.36 14.84
C GLY A 224 1.50 0.45 13.31
N ALA A 225 2.50 1.13 12.74
CA ALA A 225 2.70 1.24 11.30
C ALA A 225 4.04 0.59 10.87
N PRO A 226 4.09 -0.73 10.56
CA PRO A 226 5.34 -1.46 10.32
C PRO A 226 6.21 -0.85 9.21
N GLY A 227 5.60 -0.33 8.14
CA GLY A 227 6.35 0.35 7.08
C GLY A 227 7.05 1.62 7.56
N ARG A 228 6.52 2.29 8.60
CA ARG A 228 7.22 3.42 9.26
C ARG A 228 8.43 2.92 10.05
N ALA A 229 8.30 1.78 10.75
CA ALA A 229 9.43 1.14 11.44
C ALA A 229 10.57 0.83 10.49
N LEU A 230 10.26 0.20 9.33
CA LEU A 230 11.25 -0.12 8.31
C LEU A 230 11.91 1.13 7.72
N SER A 231 11.14 2.21 7.52
CA SER A 231 11.68 3.49 7.05
C SER A 231 12.61 4.15 8.06
N LEU A 232 12.28 4.08 9.36
CA LEU A 232 13.14 4.57 10.45
C LEU A 232 14.45 3.79 10.49
N ALA A 233 14.38 2.45 10.39
CA ALA A 233 15.57 1.61 10.36
C ALA A 233 16.47 1.91 9.15
N ALA A 234 15.88 2.06 7.95
CA ALA A 234 16.62 2.35 6.73
C ALA A 234 17.32 3.73 6.74
N SER A 235 16.74 4.71 7.44
CA SER A 235 17.30 6.06 7.58
C SER A 235 18.21 6.22 8.81
N GLN A 236 18.40 5.15 9.60
CA GLN A 236 19.10 5.18 10.89
C GLN A 236 18.57 6.23 11.89
N SER A 237 17.33 6.68 11.70
CA SER A 237 16.70 7.70 12.55
C SER A 237 16.37 7.15 13.95
N ASP A 238 16.27 5.84 14.12
CA ASP A 238 16.12 5.19 15.41
C ASP A 238 17.39 5.32 16.28
N ASP A 239 18.58 5.31 15.68
CA ASP A 239 19.84 5.52 16.39
C ASP A 239 19.95 6.97 16.88
N LEU A 240 19.56 7.95 16.08
CA LEU A 240 19.45 9.36 16.49
C LEU A 240 18.50 9.52 17.67
N TYR A 241 17.32 8.87 17.61
CA TYR A 241 16.36 8.91 18.70
C TYR A 241 16.94 8.30 20.01
N ARG A 242 17.62 7.15 19.93
CA ARG A 242 18.27 6.52 21.10
C ARG A 242 19.33 7.41 21.70
N THR A 243 20.16 8.00 20.86
CA THR A 243 21.21 8.93 21.31
C THR A 243 20.60 10.14 21.98
N ALA A 244 19.55 10.74 21.42
CA ALA A 244 18.83 11.85 22.03
C ALA A 244 18.21 11.48 23.40
N CYS A 245 17.57 10.30 23.49
CA CYS A 245 17.03 9.80 24.76
C CYS A 245 18.12 9.57 25.81
N ALA A 246 19.26 8.99 25.43
CA ALA A 246 20.39 8.77 26.34
C ALA A 246 20.91 10.10 26.90
N LEU A 247 21.11 11.10 26.03
CA LEU A 247 21.56 12.44 26.45
C LEU A 247 20.58 13.14 27.39
N LEU A 248 19.26 12.98 27.14
CA LEU A 248 18.23 13.60 28.00
C LEU A 248 18.08 12.90 29.36
N THR A 249 18.54 11.66 29.49
CA THR A 249 18.50 10.90 30.75
C THR A 249 19.79 11.03 31.57
N GLU A 250 20.85 11.61 31.01
CA GLU A 250 22.08 11.87 31.73
C GLU A 250 21.90 13.03 32.72
N PRO A 251 22.43 12.92 33.96
CA PRO A 251 22.30 13.98 34.99
C PRO A 251 23.05 15.28 34.66
N ARG A 252 23.95 15.23 33.69
CA ARG A 252 24.67 16.40 33.13
C ARG A 252 24.60 16.31 31.62
N LEU A 253 23.91 17.27 31.01
CA LEU A 253 23.87 17.46 29.55
C LEU A 253 25.30 17.71 29.04
N ASP A 254 25.82 16.83 28.18
CA ASP A 254 27.05 17.07 27.44
C ASP A 254 26.72 17.96 26.22
N GLU A 255 27.10 19.23 26.31
CA GLU A 255 26.87 20.22 25.24
C GLU A 255 27.56 19.83 23.92
N GLY A 256 28.71 19.10 23.98
CA GLY A 256 29.40 18.63 22.81
C GLY A 256 28.65 17.53 22.07
N ALA A 257 28.04 16.60 22.79
CA ALA A 257 27.21 15.53 22.22
C ALA A 257 25.87 16.07 21.65
N LEU A 258 25.30 17.12 22.27
CA LEU A 258 24.13 17.80 21.73
C LEU A 258 24.43 18.54 20.41
N ALA A 259 25.58 19.16 20.27
CA ALA A 259 26.00 19.83 19.06
C ALA A 259 26.18 18.83 17.89
N ALA A 260 26.76 17.66 18.16
CA ALA A 260 26.92 16.60 17.16
C ALA A 260 25.61 15.94 16.67
N LEU A 261 24.53 16.08 17.44
CA LEU A 261 23.19 15.62 17.04
C LEU A 261 22.49 16.58 16.09
N CYS A 262 22.93 17.85 16.04
CA CYS A 262 22.33 18.90 15.21
C CYS A 262 23.05 19.07 13.85
N GLU A 263 24.19 18.45 13.63
CA GLU A 263 24.89 18.38 12.35
C GLU A 263 24.44 17.16 11.52
#